data_02cc2f46abc678fea1b8a6947f0e4586
#
_entry.id   02cc2f46abc678fea1b8a6947f0e4586
#
_cell.length_a   1.000
_cell.length_b   1.000
_cell.length_c   1.000
_cell.angle_alpha   90.00
_cell.angle_beta   90.00
_cell.angle_gamma   90.00
#
_symmetry.space_group_name_H-M   'P 1'
#
loop_
_entity.id
_entity.type
_entity.pdbx_description
1 polymer ?
#
loop_
_entity_poly.entity_id
_entity_poly.type
_entity_poly.pdbx_seq_one_letter_code
_entity_poly.pdbx_strand_id
1 'polypeptide(L)'
;MTPSQPVILGEMPSLSKLYVNAAATAARRRVLGTHAGAGLPETRHEVRGVNAAVENLTAYQHLIGETASDVLPAGFIHALAFPLAMSVMNRDDFPLPLLGMIHLENRVVQSAPLRFSEALDIRAWAENLRGHRSGTQLDLVTEVRRP
;
A
#
# COMPACT_ATOMS: atom_id res chain seq x y z
N MET A 1 -14.28 -13.57 -15.99
CA MET A 1 -13.03 -12.82 -16.09
C MET A 1 -11.99 -13.51 -15.22
N THR A 2 -10.92 -13.98 -15.82
CA THR A 2 -9.82 -14.60 -15.05
C THR A 2 -9.12 -13.49 -14.27
N PRO A 3 -8.96 -13.59 -12.95
CA PRO A 3 -8.24 -12.57 -12.19
C PRO A 3 -6.82 -12.46 -12.76
N SER A 4 -6.39 -11.24 -13.03
CA SER A 4 -5.04 -11.00 -13.52
C SER A 4 -4.04 -11.56 -12.50
N GLN A 5 -3.01 -12.24 -12.97
CA GLN A 5 -1.98 -12.77 -12.08
C GLN A 5 -1.31 -11.62 -11.32
N PRO A 6 -1.06 -11.78 -10.01
CA PRO A 6 -0.40 -10.74 -9.23
C PRO A 6 1.04 -10.53 -9.72
N VAL A 7 1.50 -9.29 -9.70
CA VAL A 7 2.91 -8.96 -9.86
C VAL A 7 3.62 -9.21 -8.54
N ILE A 8 4.44 -10.25 -8.52
CA ILE A 8 5.22 -10.60 -7.33
C ILE A 8 6.50 -9.77 -7.34
N LEU A 9 6.68 -8.95 -6.32
CA LEU A 9 7.89 -8.17 -6.09
C LEU A 9 8.85 -8.97 -5.22
N GLY A 10 10.14 -8.92 -5.53
CA GLY A 10 11.17 -9.65 -4.78
C GLY A 10 11.42 -9.11 -3.37
N GLU A 11 11.09 -7.84 -3.15
CA GLU A 11 11.26 -7.15 -1.87
C GLU A 11 10.20 -6.05 -1.68
N MET A 12 10.04 -5.58 -0.45
CA MET A 12 9.18 -4.46 -0.14
C MET A 12 9.70 -3.18 -0.83
N PRO A 13 8.85 -2.44 -1.56
CA PRO A 13 9.26 -1.22 -2.23
C PRO A 13 9.77 -0.15 -1.26
N SER A 14 10.79 0.60 -1.68
CA SER A 14 11.29 1.74 -0.91
C SER A 14 10.38 2.96 -1.09
N LEU A 15 9.86 3.50 0.01
CA LEU A 15 9.01 4.71 0.00
C LEU A 15 9.69 5.90 -0.67
N SER A 16 10.97 6.13 -0.37
CA SER A 16 11.73 7.24 -0.96
C SER A 16 11.81 7.13 -2.49
N LYS A 17 12.07 5.93 -3.02
CA LYS A 17 12.08 5.70 -4.46
C LYS A 17 10.68 5.90 -5.08
N LEU A 18 9.62 5.45 -4.39
CA LEU A 18 8.25 5.64 -4.84
C LEU A 18 7.87 7.13 -4.94
N TYR A 19 8.24 7.94 -3.94
CA TYR A 19 7.97 9.37 -3.96
C TYR A 19 8.77 10.10 -5.06
N VAL A 20 10.03 9.75 -5.27
CA VAL A 20 10.85 10.32 -6.36
C VAL A 20 10.22 9.97 -7.72
N ASN A 21 9.83 8.73 -7.93
CA ASN A 21 9.17 8.31 -9.16
C ASN A 21 7.81 9.01 -9.36
N ALA A 22 7.03 9.15 -8.30
CA ALA A 22 5.76 9.88 -8.35
C ALA A 22 5.95 11.34 -8.75
N ALA A 23 6.97 12.02 -8.23
CA ALA A 23 7.30 13.39 -8.60
C ALA A 23 7.74 13.48 -10.06
N ALA A 24 8.58 12.57 -10.53
CA ALA A 24 9.01 12.50 -11.92
C ALA A 24 7.84 12.24 -12.88
N THR A 25 6.94 11.31 -12.52
CA THR A 25 5.75 10.99 -13.31
C THR A 25 4.79 12.18 -13.35
N ALA A 26 4.57 12.87 -12.24
CA ALA A 26 3.72 14.06 -12.19
C ALA A 26 4.27 15.19 -13.08
N ALA A 27 5.59 15.43 -13.04
CA ALA A 27 6.25 16.41 -13.89
C ALA A 27 6.10 16.05 -15.38
N ARG A 28 6.33 14.78 -15.73
CA ARG A 28 6.19 14.28 -17.12
C ARG A 28 4.75 14.41 -17.64
N ARG A 29 3.74 14.04 -16.84
CA ARG A 29 2.32 14.19 -17.21
C ARG A 29 1.95 15.64 -17.44
N ARG A 30 2.48 16.56 -16.63
CA ARG A 30 2.24 18.02 -16.77
C ARG A 30 2.82 18.59 -18.07
N VAL A 31 4.00 18.10 -18.48
CA VAL A 31 4.69 18.57 -19.71
C VAL A 31 4.06 17.95 -20.97
N LEU A 32 3.74 16.66 -20.93
CA LEU A 32 3.29 15.92 -22.11
C LEU A 32 1.76 15.92 -22.27
N GLY A 33 1.00 16.42 -21.30
CA GLY A 33 -0.47 16.44 -21.33
C GLY A 33 -1.11 15.04 -21.39
N THR A 34 -0.39 14.00 -20.98
CA THR A 34 -0.89 12.64 -21.03
C THR A 34 -1.93 12.41 -19.93
N HIS A 35 -3.10 11.95 -20.30
CA HIS A 35 -4.16 11.56 -19.38
C HIS A 35 -3.90 10.10 -18.94
N ALA A 36 -4.11 9.85 -17.67
CA ALA A 36 -4.14 8.49 -17.13
C ALA A 36 -5.32 7.70 -17.72
N GLY A 37 -5.23 6.38 -17.68
CA GLY A 37 -6.28 5.48 -18.15
C GLY A 37 -7.65 5.76 -17.50
N ALA A 38 -8.72 5.35 -18.18
CA ALA A 38 -10.09 5.60 -17.73
C ALA A 38 -10.54 4.75 -16.52
N GLY A 39 -9.74 3.81 -16.05
CA GLY A 39 -10.10 2.89 -14.97
C GLY A 39 -8.91 2.46 -14.12
N LEU A 40 -9.20 1.76 -13.04
CA LEU A 40 -8.16 1.18 -12.18
C LEU A 40 -7.49 -0.02 -12.86
N PRO A 41 -6.17 -0.19 -12.67
CA PRO A 41 -5.50 -1.41 -13.10
C PRO A 41 -6.02 -2.60 -12.28
N GLU A 42 -6.33 -3.70 -12.95
CA GLU A 42 -6.74 -4.96 -12.29
C GLU A 42 -5.56 -5.67 -11.61
N THR A 43 -4.35 -5.16 -11.81
CA THR A 43 -3.13 -5.77 -11.31
C THR A 43 -3.01 -5.62 -9.80
N ARG A 44 -2.73 -6.73 -9.14
CA ARG A 44 -2.38 -6.77 -7.72
C ARG A 44 -0.87 -6.85 -7.56
N HIS A 45 -0.32 -6.14 -6.59
CA HIS A 45 1.07 -6.31 -6.18
C HIS A 45 1.14 -7.25 -4.99
N GLU A 46 2.16 -8.09 -4.94
CA GLU A 46 2.39 -9.05 -3.86
C GLU A 46 3.86 -9.09 -3.46
N VAL A 47 4.13 -9.14 -2.17
CA VAL A 47 5.44 -9.46 -1.59
C VAL A 47 5.24 -10.61 -0.62
N ARG A 48 6.11 -11.61 -0.68
CA ARG A 48 6.04 -12.80 0.16
C ARG A 48 7.16 -12.85 1.16
N GLY A 49 6.90 -13.48 2.29
CA GLY A 49 7.91 -13.74 3.31
C GLY A 49 8.43 -12.47 3.99
N VAL A 50 7.60 -11.45 4.14
CA VAL A 50 7.98 -10.20 4.81
C VAL A 50 8.10 -10.44 6.30
N ASN A 51 9.24 -10.10 6.86
CA ASN A 51 9.47 -10.16 8.31
C ASN A 51 9.41 -8.76 8.91
N ALA A 52 8.74 -8.64 10.04
CA ALA A 52 8.78 -7.42 10.84
C ALA A 52 10.15 -7.30 11.53
N ALA A 53 10.77 -6.12 11.45
CA ALA A 53 11.98 -5.86 12.23
C ALA A 53 11.60 -5.55 13.68
N VAL A 54 12.25 -6.21 14.63
CA VAL A 54 11.95 -6.04 16.07
C VAL A 54 12.19 -4.61 16.53
N GLU A 55 13.20 -3.94 15.99
CA GLU A 55 13.53 -2.55 16.29
C GLU A 55 12.38 -1.61 15.88
N ASN A 56 11.79 -1.85 14.71
CA ASN A 56 10.67 -1.05 14.22
C ASN A 56 9.41 -1.30 15.04
N LEU A 57 9.14 -2.55 15.42
CA LEU A 57 8.02 -2.89 16.29
C LEU A 57 8.16 -2.24 17.66
N THR A 58 9.33 -2.34 18.27
CA THR A 58 9.63 -1.74 19.59
C THR A 58 9.47 -0.22 19.54
N ALA A 59 10.03 0.43 18.51
CA ALA A 59 9.89 1.87 18.33
C ALA A 59 8.42 2.30 18.15
N TYR A 60 7.65 1.53 17.39
CA TYR A 60 6.22 1.79 17.19
C TYR A 60 5.43 1.65 18.50
N GLN A 61 5.62 0.53 19.23
CA GLN A 61 4.95 0.29 20.50
C GLN A 61 5.27 1.40 21.53
N HIS A 62 6.54 1.80 21.59
CA HIS A 62 6.97 2.89 22.46
C HIS A 62 6.32 4.22 22.09
N LEU A 63 6.21 4.52 20.78
CA LEU A 63 5.58 5.74 20.26
C LEU A 63 4.10 5.84 20.67
N ILE A 64 3.37 4.73 20.62
CA ILE A 64 1.94 4.69 20.96
C ILE A 64 1.65 4.41 22.45
N GLY A 65 2.70 4.26 23.27
CA GLY A 65 2.58 4.01 24.71
C GLY A 65 2.12 2.60 25.07
N GLU A 66 2.29 1.62 24.19
CA GLU A 66 1.96 0.23 24.46
C GLU A 66 3.13 -0.51 25.13
N THR A 67 2.79 -1.53 25.91
CA THR A 67 3.78 -2.47 26.48
C THR A 67 4.38 -3.31 25.36
N ALA A 68 5.67 -3.64 25.50
CA ALA A 68 6.36 -4.53 24.57
C ALA A 68 5.63 -5.88 24.45
N SER A 69 5.34 -6.28 23.23
CA SER A 69 4.62 -7.50 22.87
C SER A 69 5.14 -8.05 21.56
N ASP A 70 5.03 -9.36 21.39
CA ASP A 70 5.33 -10.03 20.12
C ASP A 70 4.16 -9.98 19.11
N VAL A 71 3.00 -9.53 19.54
CA VAL A 71 1.83 -9.34 18.66
C VAL A 71 1.97 -8.02 17.91
N LEU A 72 1.78 -8.08 16.60
CA LEU A 72 1.84 -6.91 15.73
C LEU A 72 0.55 -6.08 15.90
N PRO A 73 0.64 -4.82 16.34
CA PRO A 73 -0.50 -3.92 16.35
C PRO A 73 -1.05 -3.68 14.94
N ALA A 74 -2.36 -3.52 14.79
CA ALA A 74 -2.99 -3.31 13.49
C ALA A 74 -2.42 -2.10 12.73
N GLY A 75 -2.12 -1.00 13.45
CA GLY A 75 -1.47 0.16 12.86
C GLY A 75 -0.04 -0.10 12.39
N PHE A 76 0.71 -0.94 13.10
CA PHE A 76 2.04 -1.38 12.66
C PHE A 76 1.96 -2.22 11.39
N ILE A 77 1.00 -3.16 11.32
CA ILE A 77 0.76 -3.98 10.12
C ILE A 77 0.41 -3.08 8.92
N HIS A 78 -0.43 -2.07 9.13
CA HIS A 78 -0.74 -1.08 8.11
C HIS A 78 0.51 -0.34 7.63
N ALA A 79 1.34 0.15 8.53
CA ALA A 79 2.59 0.83 8.19
C ALA A 79 3.57 -0.08 7.43
N LEU A 80 3.65 -1.35 7.83
CA LEU A 80 4.48 -2.36 7.15
C LEU A 80 4.00 -2.62 5.71
N ALA A 81 2.68 -2.66 5.48
CA ALA A 81 2.08 -2.91 4.17
C ALA A 81 2.03 -1.66 3.27
N PHE A 82 2.14 -0.48 3.84
CA PHE A 82 1.95 0.79 3.15
C PHE A 82 2.83 1.00 1.92
N PRO A 83 4.14 0.64 1.91
CA PRO A 83 4.96 0.79 0.71
C PRO A 83 4.45 -0.02 -0.49
N LEU A 84 3.88 -1.20 -0.24
CA LEU A 84 3.29 -2.02 -1.30
C LEU A 84 2.02 -1.36 -1.86
N ALA A 85 1.17 -0.81 -0.99
CA ALA A 85 -0.01 -0.07 -1.40
C ALA A 85 0.36 1.16 -2.26
N MET A 86 1.38 1.90 -1.85
CA MET A 86 1.91 3.03 -2.62
C MET A 86 2.45 2.61 -3.98
N SER A 87 3.05 1.43 -4.11
CA SER A 87 3.55 0.94 -5.40
C SER A 87 2.44 0.67 -6.42
N VAL A 88 1.24 0.30 -5.97
CA VAL A 88 0.05 0.18 -6.84
C VAL A 88 -0.33 1.53 -7.42
N MET A 89 -0.37 2.57 -6.60
CA MET A 89 -0.72 3.93 -7.02
C MET A 89 0.38 4.60 -7.87
N ASN A 90 1.60 4.12 -7.77
CA ASN A 90 2.76 4.67 -8.51
C ASN A 90 2.94 4.05 -9.90
N ARG A 91 2.01 3.24 -10.37
CA ARG A 91 2.02 2.67 -11.73
C ARG A 91 1.74 3.74 -12.79
N ASP A 92 2.31 3.56 -13.95
CA ASP A 92 2.08 4.48 -15.09
C ASP A 92 0.63 4.45 -15.58
N ASP A 93 -0.05 3.30 -15.47
CA ASP A 93 -1.44 3.10 -15.85
C ASP A 93 -2.45 3.48 -14.74
N PHE A 94 -1.98 3.95 -13.57
CA PHE A 94 -2.87 4.37 -12.49
C PHE A 94 -3.55 5.70 -12.83
N PRO A 95 -4.90 5.80 -12.70
CA PRO A 95 -5.67 6.94 -13.25
C PRO A 95 -5.48 8.26 -12.49
N LEU A 96 -5.04 8.21 -11.23
CA LEU A 96 -4.90 9.39 -10.39
C LEU A 96 -3.43 9.63 -10.02
N PRO A 97 -3.01 10.90 -9.89
CA PRO A 97 -1.65 11.19 -9.45
C PRO A 97 -1.49 10.85 -7.98
N LEU A 98 -0.43 10.11 -7.63
CA LEU A 98 -0.13 9.77 -6.23
C LEU A 98 0.06 11.02 -5.38
N LEU A 99 0.79 12.01 -5.90
CA LEU A 99 0.97 13.29 -5.22
C LEU A 99 -0.30 14.12 -5.28
N GLY A 100 -0.79 14.52 -4.12
CA GLY A 100 -2.03 15.30 -3.97
C GLY A 100 -3.25 14.46 -3.60
N MET A 101 -3.11 13.14 -3.48
CA MET A 101 -4.17 12.29 -2.90
C MET A 101 -4.31 12.57 -1.40
N ILE A 102 -5.54 12.58 -0.93
CA ILE A 102 -5.88 12.80 0.48
C ILE A 102 -6.44 11.50 1.05
N HIS A 103 -5.91 11.07 2.19
CA HIS A 103 -6.43 9.92 2.92
C HIS A 103 -7.71 10.33 3.65
N LEU A 104 -8.84 9.76 3.27
CA LEU A 104 -10.15 10.11 3.81
C LEU A 104 -10.54 9.24 5.00
N GLU A 105 -10.26 7.94 4.92
CA GLU A 105 -10.66 6.95 5.90
C GLU A 105 -9.68 5.79 5.92
N ASN A 106 -9.50 5.17 7.07
CA ASN A 106 -8.79 3.90 7.21
C ASN A 106 -9.67 2.90 7.95
N ARG A 107 -9.87 1.73 7.36
CA ARG A 107 -10.61 0.63 7.96
C ARG A 107 -9.74 -0.60 8.05
N VAL A 108 -9.53 -1.09 9.26
CA VAL A 108 -8.76 -2.31 9.50
C VAL A 108 -9.70 -3.39 10.05
N VAL A 109 -9.63 -4.59 9.46
CA VAL A 109 -10.31 -5.78 9.97
C VAL A 109 -9.24 -6.84 10.21
N GLN A 110 -9.03 -7.19 11.45
CA GLN A 110 -8.06 -8.20 11.87
C GLN A 110 -8.81 -9.40 12.44
N SER A 111 -8.76 -10.54 11.75
CA SER A 111 -9.45 -11.77 12.14
C SER A 111 -8.62 -12.66 13.06
N ALA A 112 -7.30 -12.49 13.08
CA ALA A 112 -6.37 -13.24 13.92
C ALA A 112 -5.15 -12.39 14.28
N PRO A 113 -4.53 -12.59 15.46
CA PRO A 113 -3.29 -11.91 15.80
C PRO A 113 -2.15 -12.41 14.89
N LEU A 114 -1.31 -11.49 14.43
CA LEU A 114 -0.04 -11.77 13.75
C LEU A 114 1.11 -11.46 14.70
N ARG A 115 2.19 -12.24 14.61
CA ARG A 115 3.35 -12.10 15.50
C ARG A 115 4.59 -11.70 14.70
N PHE A 116 5.52 -11.01 15.36
CA PHE A 116 6.75 -10.54 14.70
C PHE A 116 7.65 -11.68 14.20
N SER A 117 7.55 -12.89 14.80
CA SER A 117 8.28 -14.07 14.38
C SER A 117 7.73 -14.75 13.13
N GLU A 118 6.57 -14.33 12.65
CA GLU A 118 5.91 -14.91 11.49
C GLU A 118 6.33 -14.18 10.21
N ALA A 119 6.67 -14.95 9.18
CA ALA A 119 6.77 -14.39 7.84
C ALA A 119 5.37 -14.10 7.31
N LEU A 120 5.22 -12.97 6.61
CA LEU A 120 3.92 -12.48 6.15
C LEU A 120 3.91 -12.34 4.63
N ASP A 121 2.81 -12.76 4.01
CA ASP A 121 2.52 -12.46 2.62
C ASP A 121 1.61 -11.23 2.57
N ILE A 122 1.99 -10.24 1.80
CA ILE A 122 1.26 -8.97 1.69
C ILE A 122 0.85 -8.78 0.24
N ARG A 123 -0.44 -8.46 0.02
CA ARG A 123 -1.01 -8.08 -1.26
C ARG A 123 -1.61 -6.71 -1.20
N ALA A 124 -1.55 -5.98 -2.30
CA ALA A 124 -2.18 -4.67 -2.44
C ALA A 124 -2.81 -4.50 -3.81
N TRP A 125 -3.97 -3.84 -3.84
CA TRP A 125 -4.68 -3.47 -5.06
C TRP A 125 -5.56 -2.25 -4.83
N ALA A 126 -6.06 -1.67 -5.91
CA ALA A 126 -7.02 -0.59 -5.86
C ALA A 126 -8.37 -1.07 -6.43
N GLU A 127 -9.46 -0.61 -5.83
CA GLU A 127 -10.80 -0.94 -6.26
C GLU A 127 -11.79 0.21 -6.00
N ASN A 128 -13.03 0.05 -6.45
CA ASN A 128 -14.12 0.98 -6.16
C ASN A 128 -13.85 2.43 -6.56
N LEU A 129 -13.28 2.65 -7.77
CA LEU A 129 -13.12 4.00 -8.31
C LEU A 129 -14.50 4.64 -8.50
N ARG A 130 -14.75 5.77 -7.85
CA ARG A 130 -16.04 6.44 -7.86
C ARG A 130 -15.94 7.94 -7.70
N GLY A 131 -16.98 8.64 -8.14
CA GLY A 131 -17.07 10.08 -7.93
C GLY A 131 -17.22 10.46 -6.47
N HIS A 132 -16.64 11.59 -6.10
CA HIS A 132 -16.80 12.26 -4.82
C HIS A 132 -17.16 13.72 -5.07
N ARG A 133 -17.87 14.36 -4.13
CA ARG A 133 -18.29 15.78 -4.28
C ARG A 133 -17.15 16.74 -4.62
N SER A 134 -15.92 16.43 -4.23
CA SER A 134 -14.73 17.26 -4.45
C SER A 134 -13.73 16.63 -5.42
N GLY A 135 -14.12 15.57 -6.17
CA GLY A 135 -13.22 14.90 -7.10
C GLY A 135 -13.54 13.43 -7.30
N THR A 136 -12.52 12.59 -7.21
CA THR A 136 -12.62 11.15 -7.40
C THR A 136 -11.98 10.44 -6.21
N GLN A 137 -12.60 9.35 -5.75
CA GLN A 137 -12.07 8.52 -4.67
C GLN A 137 -11.99 7.05 -5.11
N LEU A 138 -11.16 6.31 -4.44
CA LEU A 138 -10.99 4.87 -4.60
C LEU A 138 -10.68 4.24 -3.24
N ASP A 139 -10.77 2.92 -3.20
CA ASP A 139 -10.34 2.15 -2.05
C ASP A 139 -9.02 1.48 -2.40
N LEU A 140 -8.01 1.69 -1.53
CA LEU A 140 -6.71 1.03 -1.62
C LEU A 140 -6.69 -0.08 -0.58
N VAL A 141 -6.70 -1.31 -1.03
CA VAL A 141 -6.81 -2.49 -0.18
C VAL A 141 -5.45 -3.13 0.03
N THR A 142 -5.16 -3.48 1.27
CA THR A 142 -4.03 -4.35 1.61
C THR A 142 -4.53 -5.57 2.37
N GLU A 143 -4.09 -6.74 1.97
CA GLU A 143 -4.32 -8.00 2.66
C GLU A 143 -2.98 -8.50 3.20
N VAL A 144 -2.95 -8.82 4.49
CA VAL A 144 -1.76 -9.39 5.14
C VAL A 144 -2.14 -10.71 5.77
N ARG A 145 -1.40 -11.76 5.45
CA ARG A 145 -1.68 -13.12 5.90
C ARG A 145 -0.40 -13.91 6.16
N ARG A 146 -0.55 -15.01 6.87
CA ARG A 146 0.48 -16.06 6.92
C ARG A 146 0.56 -16.77 5.57
N PRO A 147 1.71 -17.29 5.19
CA PRO A 147 1.90 -18.12 3.99
C PRO A 147 0.99 -19.34 3.96
#